data_eac3377329568e94edafb16c364e376d
#
_entry.id   eac3377329568e94edafb16c364e376d
#
_cell.length_a   1.000
_cell.length_b   1.000
_cell.length_c   1.000
_cell.angle_alpha   90.00
_cell.angle_beta   90.00
_cell.angle_gamma   90.00
#
_symmetry.space_group_name_H-M   'P 1'
#
loop_
_entity.id
_entity.type
_entity.pdbx_description
1 polymer ?
#
loop_
_entity_poly.entity_id
_entity_poly.type
_entity_poly.pdbx_seq_one_letter_code
_entity_poly.pdbx_strand_id
1 'polypeptide(L)'
;MVKCVLISEQLGDIQEIETPLQRDLYMILKGPGTFVGQYEDIEVVVMKCRESPLDLMINQNKLPPPLYNEVIRGPVLLIRMNEFSEPEDFTMHEFKDFTHCYTI
;
A
#
# COMPACT_ATOMS: atom_id res chain seq x y z
N MET A 1 13.63 -1.38 10.84
CA MET A 1 12.64 -0.58 10.11
C MET A 1 12.77 -0.78 8.62
N VAL A 2 11.65 -0.73 7.92
CA VAL A 2 11.66 -0.86 6.47
C VAL A 2 10.96 0.33 5.83
N LYS A 3 11.34 0.64 4.59
CA LYS A 3 10.68 1.66 3.78
C LYS A 3 9.54 1.01 3.00
N CYS A 4 8.42 1.69 2.94
CA CYS A 4 7.26 1.26 2.16
C CYS A 4 6.54 2.48 1.62
N VAL A 5 5.60 2.27 0.69
CA VAL A 5 4.86 3.38 0.07
C VAL A 5 3.44 3.39 0.57
N LEU A 6 3.02 4.51 1.13
CA LEU A 6 1.67 4.73 1.64
C LEU A 6 0.91 5.64 0.71
N ILE A 7 -0.23 5.15 0.21
CA ILE A 7 -1.17 5.93 -0.58
C ILE A 7 -2.30 6.34 0.36
N SER A 8 -2.26 7.58 0.83
CA SER A 8 -3.30 8.12 1.71
C SER A 8 -4.59 8.38 0.93
N GLU A 9 -5.67 8.71 1.66
CA GLU A 9 -6.98 8.93 1.06
C GLU A 9 -7.04 10.15 0.17
N GLN A 10 -6.25 11.18 0.48
CA GLN A 10 -6.28 12.45 -0.24
C GLN A 10 -5.52 12.33 -1.56
N LEU A 11 -6.08 12.94 -2.61
CA LEU A 11 -5.48 12.95 -3.93
C LEU A 11 -4.08 13.55 -3.89
N GLY A 12 -3.10 12.81 -4.42
CA GLY A 12 -1.71 13.23 -4.49
C GLY A 12 -0.90 12.96 -3.22
N ASP A 13 -1.53 12.49 -2.15
CA ASP A 13 -0.83 12.19 -0.90
C ASP A 13 -0.29 10.76 -0.93
N ILE A 14 0.84 10.60 -1.60
CA ILE A 14 1.56 9.33 -1.73
C ILE A 14 2.96 9.56 -1.18
N GLN A 15 3.35 8.79 -0.16
CA GLN A 15 4.61 9.02 0.55
C GLN A 15 5.36 7.72 0.78
N GLU A 16 6.68 7.87 0.79
CA GLU A 16 7.55 6.83 1.32
C GLU A 16 7.59 7.02 2.84
N ILE A 17 7.31 5.95 3.58
CA ILE A 17 7.40 5.96 5.03
C ILE A 17 8.40 4.90 5.49
N GLU A 18 8.97 5.09 6.66
CA GLU A 18 9.87 4.14 7.27
C GLU A 18 9.29 3.74 8.62
N THR A 19 9.04 2.44 8.81
CA THR A 19 8.28 1.99 9.97
C THR A 19 8.64 0.56 10.36
N PRO A 20 8.58 0.21 11.67
CA PRO A 20 8.59 -1.18 12.11
C PRO A 20 7.21 -1.79 11.87
N LEU A 21 6.96 -2.27 10.67
CA LEU A 21 5.64 -2.68 10.17
C LEU A 21 4.79 -3.48 11.15
N GLN A 22 5.40 -4.47 11.82
CA GLN A 22 4.66 -5.36 12.70
C GLN A 22 3.94 -4.62 13.83
N ARG A 23 4.54 -3.51 14.29
CA ARG A 23 4.00 -2.73 15.41
C ARG A 23 3.02 -1.66 14.98
N ASP A 24 3.29 -1.02 13.84
CA ASP A 24 2.58 0.18 13.44
C ASP A 24 1.51 -0.04 12.35
N LEU A 25 1.42 -1.26 11.82
CA LEU A 25 0.56 -1.55 10.67
C LEU A 25 -0.91 -1.21 10.95
N TYR A 26 -1.40 -1.54 12.13
CA TYR A 26 -2.78 -1.24 12.53
C TYR A 26 -3.06 0.27 12.50
N MET A 27 -2.12 1.06 13.00
CA MET A 27 -2.24 2.52 13.03
C MET A 27 -2.19 3.11 11.62
N ILE A 28 -1.28 2.60 10.80
CA ILE A 28 -1.10 3.07 9.41
C ILE A 28 -2.36 2.83 8.58
N LEU A 29 -2.93 1.64 8.68
CA LEU A 29 -4.09 1.24 7.89
C LEU A 29 -5.43 1.61 8.52
N LYS A 30 -5.40 2.17 9.72
CA LYS A 30 -6.59 2.57 10.51
C LYS A 30 -7.48 1.38 10.81
N GLY A 31 -6.88 0.24 11.10
CA GLY A 31 -7.57 -0.99 11.46
C GLY A 31 -6.77 -2.23 11.09
N PRO A 32 -7.35 -3.42 11.28
CA PRO A 32 -6.68 -4.66 10.91
C PRO A 32 -6.44 -4.71 9.42
N GLY A 33 -5.21 -5.08 9.03
CA GLY A 33 -4.81 -5.12 7.62
C GLY A 33 -5.15 -6.44 6.94
N THR A 34 -5.30 -6.38 5.62
CA THR A 34 -5.44 -7.56 4.78
C THR A 34 -4.67 -7.37 3.47
N PHE A 35 -4.19 -8.46 2.92
CA PHE A 35 -3.56 -8.45 1.61
C PHE A 35 -4.64 -8.48 0.53
N VAL A 36 -4.53 -7.60 -0.46
CA VAL A 36 -5.50 -7.49 -1.54
C VAL A 36 -4.88 -7.67 -2.92
N GLY A 37 -3.56 -7.74 -3.00
CA GLY A 37 -2.86 -7.95 -4.25
C GLY A 37 -1.40 -8.25 -4.03
N GLN A 38 -0.75 -8.76 -5.08
CA GLN A 38 0.66 -9.10 -5.04
C GLN A 38 1.26 -8.93 -6.44
N TYR A 39 2.45 -8.38 -6.49
CA TYR A 39 3.24 -8.25 -7.71
C TYR A 39 4.49 -9.11 -7.55
N GLU A 40 4.45 -10.31 -8.08
CA GLU A 40 5.51 -11.31 -7.87
C GLU A 40 6.84 -10.89 -8.44
N ASP A 41 6.85 -10.23 -9.59
CA ASP A 41 8.09 -9.80 -10.27
C ASP A 41 8.94 -8.84 -9.43
N ILE A 42 8.31 -8.06 -8.56
CA ILE A 42 9.01 -7.11 -7.70
C ILE A 42 8.83 -7.43 -6.21
N GLU A 43 8.23 -8.57 -5.91
CA GLU A 43 8.01 -9.05 -4.54
C GLU A 43 7.25 -8.05 -3.65
N VAL A 44 6.29 -7.34 -4.24
CA VAL A 44 5.51 -6.32 -3.52
C VAL A 44 4.10 -6.83 -3.27
N VAL A 45 3.62 -6.63 -2.05
CA VAL A 45 2.23 -6.93 -1.67
C VAL A 45 1.51 -5.62 -1.38
N VAL A 46 0.21 -5.64 -1.64
CA VAL A 46 -0.67 -4.49 -1.42
C VAL A 46 -1.58 -4.80 -0.24
N MET A 47 -1.61 -3.90 0.74
CA MET A 47 -2.42 -4.05 1.95
C MET A 47 -3.36 -2.88 2.12
N LYS A 48 -4.53 -3.17 2.67
CA LYS A 48 -5.48 -2.15 3.11
C LYS A 48 -6.15 -2.60 4.41
N CYS A 49 -6.96 -1.73 5.02
CA CYS A 49 -7.79 -2.12 6.15
C CYS A 49 -8.77 -3.20 5.71
N ARG A 50 -8.83 -4.31 6.47
CA ARG A 50 -9.70 -5.44 6.15
C ARG A 50 -11.17 -5.05 6.12
N GLU A 51 -11.56 -4.20 7.07
CA GLU A 51 -12.89 -3.65 7.10
C GLU A 51 -12.90 -2.34 6.32
N SER A 52 -14.03 -2.00 5.72
CA SER A 52 -14.19 -0.73 5.01
C SER A 52 -15.24 0.11 5.74
N PRO A 53 -14.93 0.60 6.95
CA PRO A 53 -15.90 1.36 7.72
C PRO A 53 -16.28 2.64 6.99
N LEU A 54 -17.55 3.02 7.09
CA LEU A 54 -18.08 4.17 6.38
C LEU A 54 -17.50 5.50 6.86
N ASP A 55 -16.88 5.53 8.03
CA ASP A 55 -16.20 6.70 8.56
C ASP A 55 -14.82 6.94 7.95
N LEU A 56 -14.26 5.97 7.23
CA LEU A 56 -13.03 6.19 6.48
C LEU A 56 -13.36 6.83 5.13
N MET A 57 -12.55 7.81 4.74
CA MET A 57 -12.70 8.50 3.46
C MET A 57 -12.39 7.56 2.29
N ILE A 58 -13.10 7.73 1.19
CA ILE A 58 -12.78 7.04 -0.05
C ILE A 58 -11.41 7.52 -0.54
N ASN A 59 -10.54 6.59 -0.91
CA ASN A 59 -9.23 6.93 -1.44
C ASN A 59 -9.38 7.60 -2.80
N GLN A 60 -8.88 8.82 -2.92
CA GLN A 60 -9.02 9.65 -4.12
C GLN A 60 -7.92 9.38 -5.13
N ASN A 61 -6.92 8.59 -4.78
CA ASN A 61 -5.79 8.32 -5.65
C ASN A 61 -6.12 7.21 -6.64
N LYS A 62 -5.43 7.23 -7.76
CA LYS A 62 -5.49 6.16 -8.73
C LYS A 62 -4.68 4.99 -8.18
N LEU A 63 -5.35 3.91 -7.85
CA LEU A 63 -4.73 2.77 -7.17
C LEU A 63 -4.16 1.78 -8.18
N PRO A 64 -3.06 1.09 -7.81
CA PRO A 64 -2.49 0.08 -8.69
C PRO A 64 -3.40 -1.16 -8.81
N PRO A 65 -3.24 -1.98 -9.87
CA PRO A 65 -3.97 -3.24 -9.96
C PRO A 65 -3.73 -4.11 -8.72
N PRO A 66 -4.71 -4.90 -8.25
CA PRO A 66 -6.04 -5.10 -8.84
C PRO A 66 -7.09 -4.08 -8.38
N LEU A 67 -6.69 -3.02 -7.70
CA LEU A 67 -7.60 -2.09 -7.03
C LEU A 67 -8.08 -0.94 -7.91
N TYR A 68 -7.56 -0.79 -9.11
CA TYR A 68 -7.77 0.42 -9.93
C TYR A 68 -9.23 0.67 -10.32
N ASN A 69 -10.08 -0.35 -10.28
CA ASN A 69 -11.52 -0.24 -10.58
C ASN A 69 -12.40 -0.36 -9.33
N GLU A 70 -11.81 -0.38 -8.16
CA GLU A 70 -12.55 -0.57 -6.92
C GLU A 70 -12.65 0.72 -6.13
N VAL A 71 -13.75 0.88 -5.40
CA VAL A 71 -13.89 1.96 -4.41
C VAL A 71 -13.28 1.47 -3.11
N ILE A 72 -12.13 2.06 -2.74
CA ILE A 72 -11.41 1.67 -1.55
C ILE A 72 -11.49 2.80 -0.53
N ARG A 73 -11.80 2.46 0.71
CA ARG A 73 -11.82 3.40 1.83
C ARG A 73 -10.55 3.26 2.64
N GLY A 74 -9.97 4.38 3.02
CA GLY A 74 -8.76 4.43 3.82
C GLY A 74 -7.49 4.33 3.00
N PRO A 75 -6.35 4.27 3.68
CA PRO A 75 -5.04 4.22 3.02
C PRO A 75 -4.74 2.83 2.46
N VAL A 76 -3.84 2.81 1.48
CA VAL A 76 -3.32 1.58 0.85
C VAL A 76 -1.81 1.59 1.03
N LEU A 77 -1.25 0.46 1.41
CA LEU A 77 0.18 0.31 1.69
C LEU A 77 0.80 -0.72 0.75
N LEU A 78 1.91 -0.35 0.12
CA LEU A 78 2.70 -1.25 -0.71
C LEU A 78 3.98 -1.59 0.03
N ILE A 79 4.20 -2.89 0.26
CA ILE A 79 5.31 -3.42 1.05
C ILE A 79 6.03 -4.50 0.24
N ARG A 80 7.36 -4.45 0.20
CA ARG A 80 8.13 -5.55 -0.36
C ARG A 80 8.27 -6.65 0.70
N MET A 81 7.95 -7.88 0.30
CA MET A 81 8.12 -9.07 1.12
C MET A 81 8.92 -10.10 0.34
N ASN A 82 10.00 -10.63 0.92
CA ASN A 82 10.80 -11.65 0.27
C ASN A 82 10.13 -13.02 0.36
N GLU A 83 10.77 -14.05 -0.19
CA GLU A 83 10.23 -15.43 -0.22
C GLU A 83 10.01 -16.02 1.18
N PHE A 84 10.64 -15.46 2.21
CA PHE A 84 10.47 -15.88 3.60
C PHE A 84 9.44 -15.04 4.34
N SER A 85 8.67 -14.22 3.62
CA SER A 85 7.67 -13.29 4.20
C SER A 85 8.29 -12.26 5.15
N GLU A 86 9.54 -11.91 4.93
CA GLU A 86 10.23 -10.88 5.69
C GLU A 86 10.13 -9.55 4.93
N PRO A 87 9.77 -8.44 5.62
CA PRO A 87 9.69 -7.13 4.97
C PRO A 87 11.05 -6.64 4.50
N GLU A 88 11.05 -6.03 3.31
CA GLU A 88 12.23 -5.38 2.74
C GLU A 88 11.85 -3.99 2.25
N ASP A 89 12.84 -3.14 1.99
CA ASP A 89 12.60 -1.78 1.54
C ASP A 89 11.93 -1.74 0.16
N PHE A 90 10.89 -0.92 0.05
CA PHE A 90 10.29 -0.55 -1.22
C PHE A 90 10.21 0.96 -1.26
N THR A 91 10.96 1.58 -2.18
CA THR A 91 11.15 3.03 -2.19
C THR A 91 10.16 3.73 -3.10
N MET A 92 10.02 5.05 -2.91
CA MET A 92 9.20 5.89 -3.79
C MET A 92 9.72 5.84 -5.23
N HIS A 93 11.02 5.76 -5.41
CA HIS A 93 11.62 5.64 -6.75
C HIS A 93 11.15 4.37 -7.45
N GLU A 94 11.17 3.25 -6.74
CA GLU A 94 10.69 1.97 -7.25
C GLU A 94 9.18 2.01 -7.54
N PHE A 95 8.41 2.68 -6.68
CA PHE A 95 6.97 2.85 -6.88
C PHE A 95 6.69 3.66 -8.15
N LYS A 96 7.44 4.73 -8.40
CA LYS A 96 7.27 5.55 -9.61
C LYS A 96 7.62 4.77 -10.86
N ASP A 97 8.67 3.97 -10.83
CA ASP A 97 9.03 3.09 -11.94
C ASP A 97 7.92 2.07 -12.22
N PHE A 98 7.39 1.47 -11.17
CA PHE A 98 6.30 0.51 -11.24
C PHE A 98 5.04 1.15 -11.85
N THR A 99 4.62 2.32 -11.37
CA THR A 99 3.42 2.98 -11.88
C THR A 99 3.59 3.43 -13.32
N HIS A 100 4.79 3.81 -13.72
CA HIS A 100 5.09 4.16 -15.10
C HIS A 100 4.87 2.96 -16.02
N CYS A 101 5.33 1.77 -15.62
CA CYS A 101 5.15 0.53 -16.40
C CYS A 101 3.70 0.13 -16.55
N TYR A 102 2.87 0.40 -15.54
CA TYR A 102 1.45 0.00 -15.53
C TYR A 102 0.52 1.14 -15.96
N THR A 103 1.05 2.27 -16.36
CA THR A 103 0.27 3.45 -16.80
C THR A 103 -0.82 3.89 -15.81
N ILE A 104 -0.48 3.84 -14.55
CA ILE A 104 -1.40 4.23 -13.49
C ILE A 104 -1.41 5.76 -13.33
#